data_caa00ff091ebc7cce965d3ba47f6b4d8
#
_entry.id   caa00ff091ebc7cce965d3ba47f6b4d8
#
_cell.length_a   1.000
_cell.length_b   1.000
_cell.length_c   1.000
_cell.angle_alpha   90.00
_cell.angle_beta   90.00
_cell.angle_gamma   90.00
#
_symmetry.space_group_name_H-M   'P 1'
#
loop_
_entity.id
_entity.type
_entity.pdbx_description
1 polymer ?
#
loop_
_entity_poly.entity_id
_entity_poly.type
_entity_poly.pdbx_seq_one_letter_code
_entity_poly.pdbx_strand_id
1 'polypeptide(L)'
;MQWRSRGVALTARSPVDASKMRSSARGRARGRLLLLAAVAVLWGAPAAAAAAGTCKAWLVQSIPTDMPDLRRVAGVLSTADVLQWLSGNATKNLDILAQYWQLLAQPNNPKSGDYGYSASDMVRFGADEGQRVYKELEKAADRKIKIRIVQHSGFAPDFDKESANLAAGRPNVQNVTLLFGDWWGSGVVHAKVWISDKKDVYIGSANNDWKSLSQVKELGIYFADCPQIAKTVEIYFENLWKLSTLNATSYTKVAWDKQWQAFRKVPCWSHFLKPEERCRSPLPPSVDVPDVDGYPSLANPEMLDILFKTPGYKRSTQEHQLSYLSFAPPELSFDKFQADEQGWLDTIKSVKFGGLVRISTMDWLGQSQYATQTVFWPSLSSAISEVIFSKNATVRILVAYWTHFIPNTEKYLKSLLYSNILCTSSSYNHCNGKVEIKYYIVPGYNETGPALAQGAATGNRYPDFTRVNHGKYAVSDARANIGTSNLIWDYFYTTAGVSFGTYNPAIVAQLQDVFDADWFSPYTVPVKPLEASA
;
A
#
# COMPACT_ATOMS: atom_id res chain seq x y z
N MET A 1 -55.65 -1.08 -1.30
CA MET A 1 -55.68 0.01 -0.33
C MET A 1 -55.03 1.23 -0.96
N GLN A 2 -55.88 2.23 -1.21
CA GLN A 2 -55.48 3.49 -1.88
C GLN A 2 -54.80 4.40 -0.86
N TRP A 3 -53.66 5.00 -1.24
CA TRP A 3 -53.10 6.16 -0.55
C TRP A 3 -53.17 7.39 -1.45
N ARG A 4 -53.89 8.39 -0.96
CA ARG A 4 -54.07 9.69 -1.61
C ARG A 4 -52.85 10.56 -1.47
N SER A 5 -52.46 11.18 -2.58
CA SER A 5 -51.52 12.28 -2.69
C SER A 5 -52.06 13.58 -2.06
N ARG A 6 -51.27 14.26 -1.24
CA ARG A 6 -51.46 15.68 -0.91
C ARG A 6 -50.27 16.46 -1.47
N GLY A 7 -50.54 17.29 -2.46
CA GLY A 7 -49.61 18.25 -3.00
C GLY A 7 -49.40 19.44 -2.05
N VAL A 8 -48.17 19.89 -1.94
CA VAL A 8 -47.81 21.17 -1.33
C VAL A 8 -47.20 22.04 -2.45
N ALA A 9 -47.86 23.18 -2.68
CA ALA A 9 -47.45 24.17 -3.65
C ALA A 9 -46.25 24.98 -3.13
N LEU A 10 -45.20 25.09 -3.90
CA LEU A 10 -44.07 26.00 -3.69
C LEU A 10 -44.29 27.25 -4.53
N THR A 11 -44.47 28.39 -3.86
CA THR A 11 -44.54 29.71 -4.43
C THR A 11 -43.13 30.22 -4.79
N ALA A 12 -42.97 30.55 -6.06
CA ALA A 12 -41.77 31.22 -6.58
C ALA A 12 -41.67 32.69 -6.11
N ARG A 13 -40.49 33.12 -5.68
CA ARG A 13 -40.13 34.55 -5.58
C ARG A 13 -39.04 34.86 -6.59
N SER A 14 -39.31 35.86 -7.37
CA SER A 14 -38.50 36.46 -8.43
C SER A 14 -37.33 37.34 -7.89
N PRO A 15 -36.34 37.65 -8.71
CA PRO A 15 -35.06 38.26 -8.32
C PRO A 15 -35.13 39.78 -8.15
N VAL A 16 -34.34 40.33 -7.23
CA VAL A 16 -34.16 41.77 -7.00
C VAL A 16 -32.93 42.25 -7.76
N ASP A 17 -33.20 43.30 -8.54
CA ASP A 17 -32.32 44.08 -9.39
C ASP A 17 -31.30 44.92 -8.59
N ALA A 18 -30.02 44.88 -8.95
CA ALA A 18 -28.94 45.64 -8.36
C ALA A 18 -28.38 46.63 -9.40
N SER A 19 -29.03 47.80 -9.51
CA SER A 19 -28.39 48.96 -10.13
C SER A 19 -28.63 50.22 -9.33
N LYS A 20 -27.55 51.00 -9.15
CA LYS A 20 -27.41 52.38 -8.66
C LYS A 20 -26.93 52.54 -7.20
N MET A 21 -25.68 53.02 -7.12
CA MET A 21 -25.36 54.28 -6.52
C MET A 21 -23.89 54.68 -6.80
N ARG A 22 -23.74 55.71 -7.63
CA ARG A 22 -22.56 56.60 -7.71
C ARG A 22 -22.86 57.90 -7.01
N SER A 23 -21.91 58.43 -6.21
CA SER A 23 -21.57 59.86 -6.05
C SER A 23 -20.45 59.94 -5.01
N SER A 24 -19.28 60.42 -5.34
CA SER A 24 -18.74 61.77 -5.39
C SER A 24 -18.52 62.37 -3.98
N ALA A 25 -17.24 62.56 -3.60
CA ALA A 25 -16.79 63.77 -2.88
C ALA A 25 -15.28 63.96 -3.03
N ARG A 26 -14.92 65.11 -3.64
CA ARG A 26 -13.58 65.73 -3.66
C ARG A 26 -13.36 66.47 -2.33
N GLY A 27 -12.17 66.41 -1.77
CA GLY A 27 -11.78 67.21 -0.61
C GLY A 27 -10.26 67.35 -0.44
N ARG A 28 -9.76 68.40 -0.85
CA ARG A 28 -8.52 69.22 -0.70
C ARG A 28 -7.43 68.74 0.26
N ALA A 29 -6.22 68.87 -0.27
CA ALA A 29 -4.91 68.83 0.36
C ALA A 29 -4.69 69.88 1.45
N ARG A 30 -3.93 69.55 2.49
CA ARG A 30 -2.99 70.43 3.24
C ARG A 30 -1.82 69.60 3.74
N GLY A 31 -0.63 70.01 3.36
CA GLY A 31 0.63 69.40 3.71
C GLY A 31 1.04 69.55 5.16
N ARG A 32 1.74 68.59 5.68
CA ARG A 32 2.72 68.73 6.78
C ARG A 32 3.91 67.83 6.48
N LEU A 33 5.06 68.48 6.39
CA LEU A 33 6.38 67.86 6.35
C LEU A 33 6.59 67.09 7.66
N LEU A 34 6.92 65.83 7.59
CA LEU A 34 7.45 65.05 8.69
C LEU A 34 8.64 64.24 8.22
N LEU A 35 9.74 64.37 8.96
CA LEU A 35 11.01 63.70 8.74
C LEU A 35 10.86 62.19 8.50
N LEU A 36 11.41 61.71 7.41
CA LEU A 36 11.66 60.29 7.16
C LEU A 36 12.92 59.87 7.93
N ALA A 37 12.73 59.17 9.06
CA ALA A 37 13.77 58.33 9.63
C ALA A 37 13.79 57.02 8.83
N ALA A 38 14.84 56.80 8.05
CA ALA A 38 15.08 55.57 7.33
C ALA A 38 15.40 54.45 8.32
N VAL A 39 14.41 53.60 8.64
CA VAL A 39 14.66 52.31 9.26
C VAL A 39 15.05 51.34 8.14
N ALA A 40 16.34 51.06 8.02
CA ALA A 40 16.84 49.99 7.19
C ALA A 40 16.38 48.65 7.80
N VAL A 41 15.27 48.10 7.30
CA VAL A 41 14.89 46.71 7.54
C VAL A 41 15.89 45.88 6.76
N LEU A 42 16.84 45.32 7.47
CA LEU A 42 17.67 44.23 6.96
C LEU A 42 16.73 43.05 6.65
N TRP A 43 16.34 42.93 5.42
CA TRP A 43 15.77 41.68 4.90
C TRP A 43 16.89 40.64 4.97
N GLY A 44 16.83 39.81 6.01
CA GLY A 44 17.62 38.61 6.03
C GLY A 44 17.31 37.85 4.74
N ALA A 45 18.33 37.61 3.90
CA ALA A 45 18.20 36.72 2.77
C ALA A 45 17.61 35.38 3.27
N PRO A 46 16.61 34.80 2.60
CA PRO A 46 16.17 33.48 2.96
C PRO A 46 17.39 32.55 2.90
N ALA A 47 17.62 31.84 4.01
CA ALA A 47 18.67 30.82 4.05
C ALA A 47 18.51 29.99 2.77
N ALA A 48 19.56 29.93 1.97
CA ALA A 48 19.57 29.16 0.74
C ALA A 48 19.11 27.75 1.11
N ALA A 49 17.91 27.38 0.66
CA ALA A 49 17.44 26.01 0.77
C ALA A 49 18.52 25.16 0.10
N ALA A 50 19.18 24.32 0.89
CA ALA A 50 20.16 23.37 0.37
C ALA A 50 19.47 22.71 -0.82
N ALA A 51 20.13 22.74 -2.00
CA ALA A 51 19.57 22.19 -3.22
C ALA A 51 19.10 20.77 -2.91
N ALA A 52 17.79 20.60 -2.85
CA ALA A 52 17.20 19.29 -2.58
C ALA A 52 17.69 18.36 -3.67
N GLY A 53 18.50 17.37 -3.31
CA GLY A 53 19.03 16.38 -4.25
C GLY A 53 17.86 15.77 -4.99
N THR A 54 18.07 15.44 -6.27
CA THR A 54 17.04 14.78 -7.08
C THR A 54 16.77 13.41 -6.53
N CYS A 55 15.57 13.18 -6.00
CA CYS A 55 15.10 11.87 -5.55
C CYS A 55 15.00 10.93 -6.76
N LYS A 56 15.70 9.79 -6.73
CA LYS A 56 15.60 8.77 -7.77
C LYS A 56 14.61 7.70 -7.34
N ALA A 57 13.71 7.33 -8.24
CA ALA A 57 12.72 6.31 -7.99
C ALA A 57 12.71 5.24 -9.10
N TRP A 58 12.57 3.99 -8.72
CA TRP A 58 12.43 2.85 -9.63
C TRP A 58 11.31 1.96 -9.15
N LEU A 59 10.49 1.48 -10.09
CA LEU A 59 9.67 0.32 -9.83
C LEU A 59 10.58 -0.90 -9.62
N VAL A 60 10.15 -1.78 -8.75
CA VAL A 60 10.87 -2.99 -8.34
C VAL A 60 9.95 -4.18 -8.47
N GLN A 61 10.43 -5.28 -9.05
CA GLN A 61 9.61 -6.48 -9.15
C GLN A 61 10.42 -7.76 -8.96
N SER A 62 9.76 -8.79 -8.46
CA SER A 62 10.17 -10.18 -8.61
C SER A 62 9.26 -10.85 -9.63
N ILE A 63 9.82 -11.72 -10.43
CA ILE A 63 9.08 -12.51 -11.42
C ILE A 63 9.45 -13.96 -11.22
N PRO A 64 8.45 -14.84 -11.01
CA PRO A 64 8.69 -16.26 -10.87
C PRO A 64 9.52 -16.82 -12.01
N THR A 65 10.39 -17.79 -11.72
CA THR A 65 11.05 -18.59 -12.78
C THR A 65 10.01 -19.25 -13.69
N ASP A 66 10.42 -19.71 -14.85
CA ASP A 66 9.53 -20.41 -15.81
C ASP A 66 8.33 -19.57 -16.33
N MET A 67 8.55 -18.24 -16.48
CA MET A 67 7.62 -17.32 -17.16
C MET A 67 8.28 -16.62 -18.35
N PRO A 68 8.71 -17.36 -19.40
CA PRO A 68 9.50 -16.79 -20.50
C PRO A 68 8.71 -15.78 -21.34
N ASP A 69 7.39 -15.95 -21.46
CA ASP A 69 6.52 -15.10 -22.30
C ASP A 69 6.05 -13.83 -21.60
N LEU A 70 6.47 -13.60 -20.34
CA LEU A 70 6.15 -12.36 -19.68
C LEU A 70 7.10 -11.24 -20.13
N ARG A 71 6.53 -10.24 -20.78
CA ARG A 71 7.29 -9.07 -21.26
C ARG A 71 7.91 -8.30 -20.08
N ARG A 72 9.21 -8.06 -20.16
CA ARG A 72 9.94 -7.23 -19.17
C ARG A 72 9.79 -5.75 -19.53
N VAL A 73 9.56 -4.93 -18.51
CA VAL A 73 9.46 -3.47 -18.65
C VAL A 73 10.81 -2.84 -18.33
N ALA A 74 11.26 -1.94 -19.20
CA ALA A 74 12.55 -1.28 -19.01
C ALA A 74 12.60 -0.41 -17.74
N GLY A 75 13.76 -0.37 -17.10
CA GLY A 75 14.00 0.45 -15.89
C GLY A 75 13.35 -0.08 -14.62
N VAL A 76 12.71 -1.25 -14.64
CA VAL A 76 12.23 -1.94 -13.43
C VAL A 76 13.34 -2.80 -12.87
N LEU A 77 13.63 -2.65 -11.58
CA LEU A 77 14.72 -3.34 -10.89
C LEU A 77 14.28 -4.69 -10.31
N SER A 78 15.25 -5.54 -9.99
CA SER A 78 15.00 -6.77 -9.21
C SER A 78 14.83 -6.43 -7.73
N THR A 79 13.87 -7.08 -7.07
CA THR A 79 13.68 -6.93 -5.61
C THR A 79 14.91 -7.40 -4.85
N ALA A 80 15.50 -8.53 -5.24
CA ALA A 80 16.69 -9.06 -4.59
C ALA A 80 17.86 -8.10 -4.66
N ASP A 81 18.12 -7.49 -5.83
CA ASP A 81 19.22 -6.54 -6.00
C ASP A 81 19.00 -5.30 -5.11
N VAL A 82 17.78 -4.78 -5.06
CA VAL A 82 17.45 -3.61 -4.24
C VAL A 82 17.66 -3.88 -2.75
N LEU A 83 17.22 -5.03 -2.23
CA LEU A 83 17.43 -5.39 -0.83
C LEU A 83 18.91 -5.62 -0.51
N GLN A 84 19.68 -6.18 -1.46
CA GLN A 84 21.13 -6.29 -1.35
C GLN A 84 21.79 -4.90 -1.29
N TRP A 85 21.40 -3.96 -2.15
CA TRP A 85 21.96 -2.59 -2.14
C TRP A 85 21.63 -1.83 -0.86
N LEU A 86 20.39 -1.93 -0.35
CA LEU A 86 19.99 -1.29 0.90
C LEU A 86 20.82 -1.78 2.09
N SER A 87 21.16 -3.07 2.12
CA SER A 87 22.01 -3.66 3.15
C SER A 87 23.49 -3.34 2.92
N GLY A 88 23.97 -3.59 1.70
CA GLY A 88 25.38 -3.49 1.33
C GLY A 88 25.91 -2.06 1.38
N ASN A 89 25.09 -1.08 0.97
CA ASN A 89 25.47 0.34 0.91
C ASN A 89 25.15 1.10 2.21
N ALA A 90 24.49 0.48 3.19
CA ALA A 90 24.23 1.11 4.49
C ALA A 90 25.55 1.50 5.18
N THR A 91 25.60 2.75 5.66
CA THR A 91 26.78 3.32 6.34
C THR A 91 26.52 3.66 7.80
N LYS A 92 25.27 3.86 8.20
CA LYS A 92 24.90 4.27 9.56
C LYS A 92 23.81 3.41 10.17
N ASN A 93 22.68 3.27 9.49
CA ASN A 93 21.52 2.59 10.02
C ASN A 93 20.72 1.89 8.91
N LEU A 94 19.96 0.86 9.34
CA LEU A 94 19.01 0.13 8.52
C LEU A 94 17.80 -0.24 9.39
N ASP A 95 16.62 0.28 9.05
CA ASP A 95 15.36 0.01 9.72
C ASP A 95 14.47 -0.84 8.82
N ILE A 96 13.92 -1.94 9.35
CA ILE A 96 13.18 -2.95 8.58
C ILE A 96 11.83 -3.23 9.25
N LEU A 97 10.74 -3.10 8.47
CA LEU A 97 9.42 -3.66 8.80
C LEU A 97 9.25 -4.95 8.02
N ALA A 98 8.95 -6.04 8.71
CA ALA A 98 8.80 -7.36 8.12
C ALA A 98 7.58 -8.09 8.69
N GLN A 99 6.96 -8.93 7.89
CA GLN A 99 5.94 -9.85 8.38
C GLN A 99 6.60 -11.06 9.01
N TYR A 100 7.52 -11.70 8.30
CA TYR A 100 8.29 -12.87 8.75
C TYR A 100 9.60 -12.96 7.95
N TRP A 101 10.45 -13.96 8.29
CA TRP A 101 11.75 -14.18 7.69
C TRP A 101 11.91 -15.61 7.20
N GLN A 102 12.27 -15.78 5.94
CA GLN A 102 12.69 -17.02 5.31
C GLN A 102 13.60 -16.73 4.09
N LEU A 103 14.60 -15.86 4.28
CA LEU A 103 15.59 -15.57 3.23
C LEU A 103 16.48 -16.78 2.92
N LEU A 104 16.69 -17.65 3.90
CA LEU A 104 17.43 -18.89 3.73
C LEU A 104 16.47 -20.05 3.44
N ALA A 105 16.73 -20.78 2.36
CA ALA A 105 15.97 -21.98 2.06
C ALA A 105 16.15 -23.05 3.16
N GLN A 106 15.09 -23.78 3.48
CA GLN A 106 15.05 -24.76 4.56
C GLN A 106 14.58 -26.15 4.10
N PRO A 107 15.25 -26.78 3.10
CA PRO A 107 14.79 -28.04 2.51
C PRO A 107 14.80 -29.23 3.48
N ASN A 108 15.52 -29.12 4.59
CA ASN A 108 15.59 -30.15 5.64
C ASN A 108 14.59 -29.90 6.81
N ASN A 109 13.82 -28.80 6.77
CA ASN A 109 12.85 -28.50 7.83
C ASN A 109 11.45 -28.97 7.41
N PRO A 110 10.88 -30.01 8.07
CA PRO A 110 9.56 -30.55 7.71
C PRO A 110 8.40 -29.55 7.83
N LYS A 111 8.62 -28.44 8.55
CA LYS A 111 7.63 -27.38 8.74
C LYS A 111 7.76 -26.26 7.70
N SER A 112 8.81 -26.27 6.90
CA SER A 112 8.99 -25.29 5.81
C SER A 112 8.29 -25.78 4.54
N GLY A 113 7.82 -24.84 3.73
CA GLY A 113 7.30 -25.16 2.41
C GLY A 113 8.38 -25.67 1.43
N ASP A 114 9.64 -25.66 1.84
CA ASP A 114 10.80 -26.12 1.05
C ASP A 114 11.14 -27.59 1.28
N TYR A 115 10.45 -28.25 2.20
CA TYR A 115 10.83 -29.59 2.68
C TYR A 115 10.94 -30.63 1.58
N GLY A 116 12.06 -31.34 1.56
CA GLY A 116 12.33 -32.47 0.69
C GLY A 116 12.87 -32.11 -0.70
N TYR A 117 12.96 -30.84 -1.07
CA TYR A 117 13.61 -30.44 -2.31
C TYR A 117 15.13 -30.60 -2.24
N SER A 118 15.74 -30.99 -3.36
CA SER A 118 17.19 -31.12 -3.46
C SER A 118 17.89 -29.75 -3.51
N ALA A 119 19.19 -29.72 -3.25
CA ALA A 119 19.99 -28.51 -3.41
C ALA A 119 19.95 -27.96 -4.84
N SER A 120 19.92 -28.85 -5.84
CA SER A 120 19.78 -28.46 -7.26
C SER A 120 18.42 -27.84 -7.57
N ASP A 121 17.36 -28.32 -6.93
CA ASP A 121 16.03 -27.70 -7.05
C ASP A 121 16.04 -26.31 -6.44
N MET A 122 16.63 -26.12 -5.27
CA MET A 122 16.73 -24.81 -4.63
C MET A 122 17.46 -23.81 -5.51
N VAL A 123 18.56 -24.19 -6.15
CA VAL A 123 19.27 -23.35 -7.12
C VAL A 123 18.38 -23.02 -8.32
N ARG A 124 17.69 -24.02 -8.89
CA ARG A 124 16.76 -23.84 -10.02
C ARG A 124 15.61 -22.87 -9.67
N PHE A 125 15.15 -22.87 -8.42
CA PHE A 125 14.14 -21.94 -7.94
C PHE A 125 14.69 -20.55 -7.63
N GLY A 126 16.02 -20.33 -7.64
CA GLY A 126 16.64 -19.06 -7.30
C GLY A 126 16.64 -18.75 -5.79
N ALA A 127 16.72 -19.78 -4.95
CA ALA A 127 16.79 -19.61 -3.50
C ALA A 127 18.08 -18.91 -3.04
N ASP A 128 19.12 -18.91 -3.87
CA ASP A 128 20.37 -18.18 -3.67
C ASP A 128 20.17 -16.65 -3.61
N GLU A 129 19.10 -16.11 -4.21
CA GLU A 129 18.75 -14.69 -4.10
C GLU A 129 18.54 -14.28 -2.63
N GLY A 130 17.75 -15.06 -1.89
CA GLY A 130 17.52 -14.83 -0.47
C GLY A 130 18.82 -14.95 0.34
N GLN A 131 19.64 -15.95 0.03
CA GLN A 131 20.93 -16.13 0.70
C GLN A 131 21.88 -14.94 0.45
N ARG A 132 21.87 -14.35 -0.77
CA ARG A 132 22.67 -13.15 -1.07
C ARG A 132 22.21 -11.95 -0.24
N VAL A 133 20.90 -11.72 -0.14
CA VAL A 133 20.35 -10.64 0.70
C VAL A 133 20.75 -10.84 2.17
N TYR A 134 20.59 -12.06 2.70
CA TYR A 134 20.94 -12.35 4.08
C TYR A 134 22.41 -12.15 4.39
N LYS A 135 23.30 -12.57 3.50
CA LYS A 135 24.75 -12.34 3.63
C LYS A 135 25.12 -10.85 3.63
N GLU A 136 24.44 -10.02 2.85
CA GLU A 136 24.68 -8.56 2.91
C GLU A 136 24.19 -7.95 4.22
N LEU A 137 23.09 -8.46 4.80
CA LEU A 137 22.66 -8.09 6.15
C LEU A 137 23.69 -8.46 7.21
N GLU A 138 24.25 -9.69 7.16
CA GLU A 138 25.32 -10.10 8.07
C GLU A 138 26.53 -9.18 7.95
N LYS A 139 27.00 -8.89 6.73
CA LYS A 139 28.11 -7.96 6.50
C LYS A 139 27.79 -6.55 7.03
N ALA A 140 26.55 -6.05 6.87
CA ALA A 140 26.14 -4.77 7.43
C ALA A 140 26.19 -4.79 8.96
N ALA A 141 25.70 -5.86 9.59
CA ALA A 141 25.77 -6.04 11.01
C ALA A 141 27.22 -6.11 11.53
N ASP A 142 28.10 -6.79 10.83
CA ASP A 142 29.53 -6.91 11.17
C ASP A 142 30.29 -5.59 11.01
N ARG A 143 29.89 -4.75 10.05
CA ARG A 143 30.35 -3.36 9.90
C ARG A 143 29.85 -2.43 11.01
N LYS A 144 29.07 -2.94 11.99
CA LYS A 144 28.48 -2.18 13.09
C LYS A 144 27.41 -1.17 12.66
N ILE A 145 26.77 -1.40 11.53
CA ILE A 145 25.58 -0.65 11.14
C ILE A 145 24.49 -0.88 12.19
N LYS A 146 23.81 0.17 12.65
CA LYS A 146 22.67 0.03 13.56
C LYS A 146 21.48 -0.53 12.77
N ILE A 147 21.12 -1.78 13.05
CA ILE A 147 19.97 -2.45 12.40
C ILE A 147 18.85 -2.57 13.43
N ARG A 148 17.65 -2.11 13.06
CA ARG A 148 16.42 -2.29 13.84
C ARG A 148 15.37 -3.00 12.99
N ILE A 149 14.73 -3.99 13.59
CA ILE A 149 13.72 -4.83 12.94
C ILE A 149 12.46 -4.82 13.79
N VAL A 150 11.33 -4.42 13.17
CA VAL A 150 9.99 -4.69 13.72
C VAL A 150 9.36 -5.76 12.85
N GLN A 151 8.99 -6.87 13.46
CA GLN A 151 8.42 -8.01 12.77
C GLN A 151 7.14 -8.48 13.43
N HIS A 152 6.30 -9.18 12.64
CA HIS A 152 5.22 -9.97 13.19
C HIS A 152 5.74 -11.36 13.55
N SER A 153 5.12 -12.01 14.54
CA SER A 153 5.41 -13.38 14.91
C SER A 153 4.14 -14.24 14.86
N GLY A 154 4.31 -15.55 14.95
CA GLY A 154 3.21 -16.50 15.08
C GLY A 154 2.80 -17.25 13.82
N PHE A 155 3.47 -17.05 12.68
CA PHE A 155 3.19 -17.83 11.46
C PHE A 155 3.77 -19.24 11.51
N ALA A 156 5.00 -19.37 12.02
CA ALA A 156 5.61 -20.65 12.30
C ALA A 156 6.76 -20.45 13.29
N PRO A 157 7.08 -21.44 14.12
CA PRO A 157 8.10 -21.30 15.19
C PRO A 157 9.50 -20.97 14.68
N ASP A 158 9.73 -21.14 13.37
CA ASP A 158 11.05 -20.93 12.77
C ASP A 158 11.18 -19.64 11.93
N PHE A 159 10.09 -18.90 11.69
CA PHE A 159 10.10 -17.70 10.85
C PHE A 159 10.75 -16.46 11.49
N ASP A 160 11.06 -16.52 12.77
CA ASP A 160 11.77 -15.46 13.51
C ASP A 160 13.26 -15.80 13.74
N LYS A 161 13.70 -17.01 13.41
CA LYS A 161 15.06 -17.47 13.69
C LYS A 161 16.12 -16.67 12.93
N GLU A 162 15.88 -16.30 11.68
CA GLU A 162 16.87 -15.58 10.89
C GLU A 162 17.18 -14.21 11.47
N SER A 163 16.16 -13.45 11.89
CA SER A 163 16.36 -12.15 12.52
C SER A 163 17.00 -12.29 13.91
N ALA A 164 16.64 -13.33 14.67
CA ALA A 164 17.26 -13.65 15.94
C ALA A 164 18.74 -14.05 15.78
N ASN A 165 19.06 -14.88 14.78
CA ASN A 165 20.44 -15.25 14.44
C ASN A 165 21.26 -14.05 13.99
N LEU A 166 20.65 -13.15 13.20
CA LEU A 166 21.31 -11.91 12.79
C LEU A 166 21.67 -11.04 14.01
N ALA A 167 20.81 -11.00 15.04
CA ALA A 167 21.03 -10.22 16.26
C ALA A 167 21.99 -10.91 17.25
N ALA A 168 22.14 -12.23 17.20
CA ALA A 168 22.93 -12.99 18.15
C ALA A 168 24.39 -12.53 18.20
N GLY A 169 24.85 -12.08 19.38
CA GLY A 169 26.20 -11.56 19.58
C GLY A 169 26.48 -10.20 18.91
N ARG A 170 25.48 -9.52 18.37
CA ARG A 170 25.63 -8.23 17.68
C ARG A 170 24.77 -7.15 18.36
N PRO A 171 25.31 -6.38 19.32
CA PRO A 171 24.55 -5.38 20.09
C PRO A 171 24.01 -4.21 19.23
N ASN A 172 24.51 -4.05 18.02
CA ASN A 172 24.05 -3.08 17.03
C ASN A 172 22.84 -3.57 16.22
N VAL A 173 22.40 -4.81 16.41
CA VAL A 173 21.21 -5.38 15.78
C VAL A 173 20.14 -5.62 16.84
N GLN A 174 18.99 -5.03 16.66
CA GLN A 174 17.84 -5.17 17.55
C GLN A 174 16.62 -5.63 16.75
N ASN A 175 15.98 -6.69 17.19
CA ASN A 175 14.72 -7.15 16.64
C ASN A 175 13.64 -7.17 17.72
N VAL A 176 12.46 -6.72 17.37
CA VAL A 176 11.28 -6.72 18.22
C VAL A 176 10.12 -7.37 17.48
N THR A 177 9.35 -8.14 18.22
CA THR A 177 8.13 -8.77 17.72
C THR A 177 6.92 -8.00 18.20
N LEU A 178 6.06 -7.59 17.27
CA LEU A 178 4.83 -6.88 17.55
C LEU A 178 3.63 -7.76 17.18
N LEU A 179 2.95 -8.28 18.20
CA LEU A 179 1.69 -9.03 18.01
C LEU A 179 0.55 -8.05 17.79
N PHE A 180 0.27 -7.77 16.53
CA PHE A 180 -0.68 -6.74 16.15
C PHE A 180 -2.12 -7.05 16.59
N GLY A 181 -2.47 -8.33 16.60
CA GLY A 181 -3.76 -8.80 17.10
C GLY A 181 -4.03 -8.48 18.57
N ASP A 182 -3.00 -8.31 19.40
CA ASP A 182 -3.14 -7.90 20.80
C ASP A 182 -3.63 -6.45 20.93
N TRP A 183 -3.42 -5.62 19.89
CA TRP A 183 -3.79 -4.21 19.84
C TRP A 183 -5.10 -3.96 19.09
N TRP A 184 -5.35 -4.69 18.01
CA TRP A 184 -6.52 -4.50 17.12
C TRP A 184 -7.47 -5.71 17.10
N GLY A 185 -7.30 -6.69 17.98
CA GLY A 185 -8.14 -7.89 18.04
C GLY A 185 -7.89 -8.90 16.91
N SER A 186 -7.29 -8.46 15.81
CA SER A 186 -6.87 -9.26 14.66
C SER A 186 -5.73 -8.54 13.93
N GLY A 187 -5.27 -9.11 12.83
CA GLY A 187 -4.27 -8.47 11.98
C GLY A 187 -2.82 -8.73 12.38
N VAL A 188 -1.93 -8.26 11.55
CA VAL A 188 -0.49 -8.57 11.60
C VAL A 188 0.34 -7.34 11.22
N VAL A 189 1.64 -7.34 11.52
CA VAL A 189 2.58 -6.42 10.87
C VAL A 189 2.81 -6.93 9.45
N HIS A 190 2.16 -6.32 8.47
CA HIS A 190 2.20 -6.75 7.06
C HIS A 190 2.97 -5.78 6.16
N ALA A 191 3.48 -4.68 6.71
CA ALA A 191 4.35 -3.77 5.99
C ALA A 191 5.66 -4.47 5.59
N LYS A 192 6.15 -4.21 4.38
CA LYS A 192 7.45 -4.65 3.88
C LYS A 192 8.21 -3.40 3.46
N VAL A 193 9.00 -2.89 4.38
CA VAL A 193 9.69 -1.60 4.26
C VAL A 193 11.13 -1.75 4.75
N TRP A 194 12.05 -1.21 3.99
CA TRP A 194 13.46 -1.08 4.35
C TRP A 194 13.87 0.37 4.21
N ILE A 195 14.49 0.95 5.25
CA ILE A 195 14.98 2.34 5.28
C ILE A 195 16.47 2.29 5.58
N SER A 196 17.31 2.69 4.63
CA SER A 196 18.77 2.75 4.78
C SER A 196 19.24 4.19 4.88
N ASP A 197 20.05 4.48 5.89
CA ASP A 197 20.71 5.76 6.13
C ASP A 197 19.75 6.98 6.10
N LYS A 198 18.47 6.76 6.39
CA LYS A 198 17.40 7.78 6.39
C LYS A 198 17.25 8.52 5.05
N LYS A 199 17.56 7.87 3.96
CA LYS A 199 17.51 8.45 2.61
C LYS A 199 17.14 7.48 1.51
N ASP A 200 17.43 6.20 1.66
CA ASP A 200 17.11 5.16 0.68
C ASP A 200 16.02 4.27 1.25
N VAL A 201 14.94 4.05 0.48
CA VAL A 201 13.73 3.37 0.98
C VAL A 201 13.22 2.37 -0.04
N TYR A 202 12.85 1.18 0.40
CA TYR A 202 12.01 0.25 -0.33
C TYR A 202 10.64 0.13 0.35
N ILE A 203 9.59 0.17 -0.46
CA ILE A 203 8.20 -0.13 -0.07
C ILE A 203 7.64 -1.08 -1.12
N GLY A 204 7.10 -2.22 -0.70
CA GLY A 204 6.54 -3.15 -1.68
C GLY A 204 5.85 -4.36 -1.07
N SER A 205 5.52 -5.31 -1.94
CA SER A 205 4.76 -6.48 -1.56
C SER A 205 5.64 -7.67 -1.12
N ALA A 206 6.95 -7.66 -1.44
CA ALA A 206 7.84 -8.79 -1.19
C ALA A 206 8.17 -8.98 0.29
N ASN A 207 7.86 -10.16 0.83
CA ASN A 207 8.31 -10.57 2.16
C ASN A 207 9.83 -10.79 2.19
N ASN A 208 10.41 -10.81 3.39
CA ASN A 208 11.80 -11.23 3.60
C ASN A 208 11.91 -12.75 3.45
N ASP A 209 11.66 -13.24 2.26
CA ASP A 209 11.51 -14.65 1.93
C ASP A 209 12.14 -14.87 0.54
N TRP A 210 13.01 -15.86 0.40
CA TRP A 210 13.62 -16.19 -0.89
C TRP A 210 12.57 -16.46 -1.98
N LYS A 211 11.41 -17.02 -1.61
CA LYS A 211 10.29 -17.25 -2.54
C LYS A 211 9.76 -15.95 -3.12
N SER A 212 9.61 -14.92 -2.28
CA SER A 212 9.21 -13.57 -2.72
C SER A 212 10.22 -12.91 -3.66
N LEU A 213 11.48 -13.35 -3.66
CA LEU A 213 12.50 -12.79 -4.54
C LEU A 213 12.53 -13.45 -5.92
N SER A 214 12.15 -14.74 -6.01
CA SER A 214 12.36 -15.54 -7.23
C SER A 214 11.18 -16.43 -7.67
N GLN A 215 10.17 -16.67 -6.82
CA GLN A 215 9.07 -17.60 -7.10
C GLN A 215 7.68 -16.98 -6.99
N VAL A 216 7.59 -15.75 -6.55
CA VAL A 216 6.35 -14.97 -6.40
C VAL A 216 6.43 -13.72 -7.25
N LYS A 217 5.33 -13.35 -7.92
CA LYS A 217 5.27 -12.09 -8.68
C LYS A 217 5.01 -10.95 -7.70
N GLU A 218 6.02 -10.14 -7.46
CA GLU A 218 5.97 -9.02 -6.52
C GLU A 218 6.08 -7.67 -7.24
N LEU A 219 5.62 -6.62 -6.59
CA LEU A 219 5.83 -5.24 -7.02
C LEU A 219 6.11 -4.34 -5.83
N GLY A 220 7.04 -3.41 -6.01
CA GLY A 220 7.39 -2.38 -5.06
C GLY A 220 7.98 -1.16 -5.75
N ILE A 221 8.45 -0.24 -4.94
CA ILE A 221 9.17 0.95 -5.37
C ILE A 221 10.40 1.16 -4.49
N TYR A 222 11.50 1.54 -5.11
CA TYR A 222 12.76 1.89 -4.45
C TYR A 222 13.08 3.35 -4.70
N PHE A 223 13.44 4.05 -3.64
CA PHE A 223 13.88 5.42 -3.64
C PHE A 223 15.34 5.50 -3.22
N ALA A 224 16.16 6.22 -3.96
CA ALA A 224 17.53 6.54 -3.58
C ALA A 224 17.71 8.06 -3.45
N ASP A 225 18.46 8.45 -2.44
CA ASP A 225 18.74 9.84 -2.08
C ASP A 225 17.44 10.67 -1.89
N CYS A 226 16.46 10.09 -1.18
CA CYS A 226 15.12 10.64 -1.00
C CYS A 226 14.76 10.83 0.48
N PRO A 227 15.41 11.76 1.20
CA PRO A 227 15.23 11.92 2.64
C PRO A 227 13.80 12.32 3.05
N GLN A 228 13.02 12.97 2.16
CA GLN A 228 11.63 13.31 2.46
C GLN A 228 10.77 12.04 2.61
N ILE A 229 10.89 11.09 1.69
CA ILE A 229 10.18 9.80 1.78
C ILE A 229 10.66 9.04 3.01
N ALA A 230 11.99 8.95 3.20
CA ALA A 230 12.59 8.24 4.33
C ALA A 230 12.09 8.78 5.68
N LYS A 231 12.07 10.11 5.85
CA LYS A 231 11.59 10.78 7.07
C LYS A 231 10.14 10.42 7.37
N THR A 232 9.26 10.44 6.37
CA THR A 232 7.84 10.14 6.54
C THR A 232 7.62 8.67 6.93
N VAL A 233 8.30 7.74 6.26
CA VAL A 233 8.20 6.31 6.58
C VAL A 233 8.85 5.99 7.94
N GLU A 234 9.92 6.70 8.29
CA GLU A 234 10.57 6.54 9.60
C GLU A 234 9.63 6.90 10.76
N ILE A 235 8.76 7.91 10.62
CA ILE A 235 7.76 8.23 11.63
C ILE A 235 6.84 7.02 11.88
N TYR A 236 6.37 6.38 10.83
CA TYR A 236 5.56 5.18 10.95
C TYR A 236 6.34 4.02 11.61
N PHE A 237 7.59 3.82 11.20
CA PHE A 237 8.49 2.84 11.83
C PHE A 237 8.67 3.11 13.32
N GLU A 238 8.96 4.34 13.72
CA GLU A 238 9.18 4.72 15.12
C GLU A 238 7.92 4.49 15.99
N ASN A 239 6.74 4.71 15.44
CA ASN A 239 5.50 4.42 16.16
C ASN A 239 5.30 2.91 16.37
N LEU A 240 5.56 2.08 15.36
CA LEU A 240 5.52 0.63 15.51
C LEU A 240 6.60 0.12 16.46
N TRP A 241 7.82 0.69 16.40
CA TRP A 241 8.91 0.39 17.32
C TRP A 241 8.52 0.69 18.76
N LYS A 242 7.97 1.88 19.00
CA LYS A 242 7.51 2.28 20.34
C LYS A 242 6.36 1.40 20.81
N LEU A 243 5.39 1.11 19.96
CA LEU A 243 4.26 0.23 20.27
C LEU A 243 4.74 -1.17 20.72
N SER A 244 5.78 -1.71 20.09
CA SER A 244 6.35 -3.02 20.45
C SER A 244 7.02 -3.05 21.83
N THR A 245 7.36 -1.89 22.39
CA THR A 245 7.94 -1.76 23.74
C THR A 245 6.89 -1.63 24.84
N LEU A 246 5.62 -1.49 24.48
CA LEU A 246 4.51 -1.34 25.41
C LEU A 246 3.85 -2.68 25.71
N ASN A 247 3.27 -2.79 26.90
CA ASN A 247 2.55 -3.99 27.30
C ASN A 247 1.06 -3.88 26.98
N ALA A 248 0.62 -4.52 25.89
CA ALA A 248 -0.77 -4.53 25.48
C ALA A 248 -1.73 -5.18 26.50
N THR A 249 -1.23 -6.12 27.33
CA THR A 249 -2.10 -6.96 28.18
C THR A 249 -2.66 -6.23 29.39
N SER A 250 -1.93 -5.27 29.97
CA SER A 250 -2.31 -4.67 31.25
C SER A 250 -3.17 -3.43 31.14
N TYR A 251 -3.11 -2.70 30.04
CA TYR A 251 -3.78 -1.41 29.90
C TYR A 251 -4.73 -1.31 28.71
N THR A 252 -4.27 -1.72 27.54
CA THR A 252 -5.00 -1.52 26.27
C THR A 252 -5.93 -2.65 25.93
N LYS A 253 -5.57 -3.90 26.20
CA LYS A 253 -6.40 -5.06 25.87
C LYS A 253 -7.76 -5.04 26.56
N VAL A 254 -7.83 -4.68 27.84
CA VAL A 254 -9.10 -4.62 28.58
C VAL A 254 -9.99 -3.50 28.05
N ALA A 255 -9.43 -2.33 27.75
CA ALA A 255 -10.19 -1.24 27.17
C ALA A 255 -10.66 -1.57 25.76
N TRP A 256 -9.80 -2.19 24.97
CA TRP A 256 -10.05 -2.67 23.64
C TRP A 256 -11.13 -3.75 23.58
N ASP A 257 -11.02 -4.82 24.39
CA ASP A 257 -12.01 -5.89 24.44
C ASP A 257 -13.39 -5.40 24.83
N LYS A 258 -13.47 -4.46 25.76
CA LYS A 258 -14.75 -3.84 26.13
C LYS A 258 -15.37 -3.06 24.98
N GLN A 259 -14.59 -2.30 24.25
CA GLN A 259 -15.05 -1.53 23.10
C GLN A 259 -15.42 -2.45 21.94
N TRP A 260 -14.59 -3.43 21.63
CA TRP A 260 -14.86 -4.41 20.60
C TRP A 260 -16.13 -5.22 20.88
N GLN A 261 -16.30 -5.69 22.09
CA GLN A 261 -17.51 -6.41 22.52
C GLN A 261 -18.76 -5.53 22.50
N ALA A 262 -18.64 -4.26 22.85
CA ALA A 262 -19.76 -3.32 22.81
C ALA A 262 -20.27 -3.08 21.39
N PHE A 263 -19.38 -2.97 20.43
CA PHE A 263 -19.75 -2.70 19.02
C PHE A 263 -19.95 -3.96 18.17
N ARG A 264 -19.37 -5.07 18.55
CA ARG A 264 -19.51 -6.43 17.97
C ARG A 264 -19.40 -6.58 16.45
N LYS A 265 -19.27 -5.52 15.68
CA LYS A 265 -19.29 -5.52 14.20
C LYS A 265 -18.11 -4.80 13.58
N VAL A 266 -17.72 -3.67 14.17
CA VAL A 266 -16.71 -2.76 13.60
C VAL A 266 -15.93 -2.14 14.76
N PRO A 267 -14.61 -2.02 14.68
CA PRO A 267 -13.86 -1.26 15.67
C PRO A 267 -14.41 0.16 15.80
N CYS A 268 -14.48 0.65 17.02
CA CYS A 268 -15.12 1.94 17.32
C CYS A 268 -14.48 3.16 16.63
N TRP A 269 -13.23 3.04 16.17
CA TRP A 269 -12.53 4.06 15.38
C TRP A 269 -12.72 3.88 13.88
N SER A 270 -13.43 2.87 13.43
CA SER A 270 -13.66 2.65 12.01
C SER A 270 -14.47 3.80 11.39
N HIS A 271 -14.16 4.14 10.15
CA HIS A 271 -14.89 5.17 9.38
C HIS A 271 -16.38 4.81 9.12
N PHE A 272 -16.78 3.56 9.35
CA PHE A 272 -18.20 3.17 9.27
C PHE A 272 -19.04 3.72 10.41
N LEU A 273 -18.42 4.12 11.52
CA LEU A 273 -19.11 4.79 12.62
C LEU A 273 -19.09 6.30 12.38
N LYS A 274 -20.16 6.95 12.81
CA LYS A 274 -20.21 8.41 12.81
C LYS A 274 -19.09 8.97 13.70
N PRO A 275 -18.53 10.15 13.38
CA PRO A 275 -17.45 10.74 14.16
C PRO A 275 -17.78 10.84 15.66
N GLU A 276 -19.01 11.18 16.02
CA GLU A 276 -19.47 11.28 17.40
C GLU A 276 -19.62 9.92 18.12
N GLU A 277 -19.73 8.83 17.36
CA GLU A 277 -19.80 7.47 17.87
C GLU A 277 -18.44 6.79 17.95
N ARG A 278 -17.38 7.45 17.42
CA ARG A 278 -16.02 6.92 17.49
C ARG A 278 -15.51 6.97 18.91
N CYS A 279 -15.06 5.85 19.41
CA CYS A 279 -14.34 5.85 20.66
C CYS A 279 -12.97 6.54 20.47
N ARG A 280 -12.38 6.95 21.58
CA ARG A 280 -10.98 7.35 21.56
C ARG A 280 -10.12 6.15 21.22
N SER A 281 -9.05 6.36 20.44
CA SER A 281 -8.08 5.31 20.17
C SER A 281 -7.64 4.65 21.49
N PRO A 282 -7.57 3.31 21.57
CA PRO A 282 -7.06 2.63 22.75
C PRO A 282 -5.54 2.81 22.91
N LEU A 283 -4.87 3.37 21.91
CA LEU A 283 -3.44 3.62 21.98
C LEU A 283 -3.11 4.62 23.09
N PRO A 284 -2.10 4.34 23.92
CA PRO A 284 -1.69 5.27 24.95
C PRO A 284 -1.24 6.60 24.34
N PRO A 285 -1.43 7.72 25.04
CA PRO A 285 -0.93 9.04 24.59
C PRO A 285 0.57 9.05 24.27
N SER A 286 1.32 8.11 24.86
CA SER A 286 2.76 7.96 24.60
C SER A 286 3.12 7.43 23.20
N VAL A 287 2.14 6.98 22.42
CA VAL A 287 2.30 6.57 21.00
C VAL A 287 1.96 7.71 20.05
N ASP A 288 1.99 8.92 20.52
CA ASP A 288 1.81 10.07 19.64
C ASP A 288 2.92 10.14 18.59
N VAL A 289 2.56 10.58 17.40
CA VAL A 289 3.54 10.93 16.36
C VAL A 289 4.48 11.98 16.94
N PRO A 290 5.80 11.80 16.86
CA PRO A 290 6.73 12.82 17.25
C PRO A 290 6.33 14.15 16.59
N ASP A 291 6.36 15.22 17.38
CA ASP A 291 6.04 16.56 16.87
C ASP A 291 7.01 16.89 15.73
N VAL A 292 6.54 16.70 14.52
CA VAL A 292 7.30 16.96 13.31
C VAL A 292 6.65 18.19 12.72
N ASP A 293 7.26 19.32 12.95
CA ASP A 293 6.83 20.59 12.37
C ASP A 293 6.47 20.43 10.90
N GLY A 294 5.24 20.74 10.55
CA GLY A 294 4.79 20.77 9.16
C GLY A 294 4.06 19.52 8.63
N TYR A 295 3.63 18.57 9.46
CA TYR A 295 2.73 17.51 9.01
C TYR A 295 1.27 17.94 9.14
N PRO A 296 0.49 17.92 8.05
CA PRO A 296 -0.90 18.35 8.06
C PRO A 296 -1.85 17.31 8.68
N SER A 297 -3.01 17.79 9.11
CA SER A 297 -4.10 16.95 9.60
C SER A 297 -4.72 16.11 8.46
N LEU A 298 -5.51 15.07 8.80
CA LEU A 298 -6.26 14.24 7.83
C LEU A 298 -7.15 15.04 6.88
N ALA A 299 -7.61 16.23 7.29
CA ALA A 299 -8.40 17.11 6.43
C ALA A 299 -7.59 17.64 5.24
N ASN A 300 -6.25 17.68 5.37
CA ASN A 300 -5.32 18.03 4.31
C ASN A 300 -4.08 17.12 4.42
N PRO A 301 -4.14 15.87 3.95
CA PRO A 301 -2.98 14.99 3.98
C PRO A 301 -1.85 15.61 3.18
N GLU A 302 -0.65 15.57 3.75
CA GLU A 302 0.51 16.20 3.12
C GLU A 302 0.80 15.56 1.78
N MET A 303 0.76 16.41 0.77
CA MET A 303 1.27 16.08 -0.54
C MET A 303 2.72 16.55 -0.59
N LEU A 304 3.64 15.60 -0.62
CA LEU A 304 5.07 15.87 -0.76
C LEU A 304 5.35 16.30 -2.20
N ASP A 305 5.85 17.52 -2.39
CA ASP A 305 6.34 17.95 -3.70
C ASP A 305 7.80 17.52 -3.87
N ILE A 306 8.01 16.44 -4.61
CA ILE A 306 9.32 15.79 -4.74
C ILE A 306 9.79 15.85 -6.19
N LEU A 307 11.03 16.27 -6.38
CA LEU A 307 11.71 16.22 -7.66
C LEU A 307 12.18 14.78 -7.94
N PHE A 308 11.37 14.02 -8.69
CA PHE A 308 11.70 12.65 -9.07
C PHE A 308 12.46 12.56 -10.39
N LYS A 309 13.31 11.54 -10.45
CA LYS A 309 13.88 11.00 -11.67
C LYS A 309 13.72 9.47 -11.67
N THR A 310 13.27 8.90 -12.78
CA THR A 310 13.15 7.45 -13.00
C THR A 310 14.22 6.96 -13.98
N PRO A 311 15.44 6.63 -13.50
CA PRO A 311 16.52 6.21 -14.40
C PRO A 311 16.18 4.91 -15.13
N GLY A 312 16.62 4.82 -16.39
CA GLY A 312 16.38 3.62 -17.21
C GLY A 312 14.99 3.53 -17.86
N TYR A 313 14.09 4.48 -17.59
CA TYR A 313 12.78 4.53 -18.24
C TYR A 313 12.71 5.69 -19.25
N LYS A 314 12.27 5.39 -20.48
CA LYS A 314 12.32 6.36 -21.61
C LYS A 314 11.47 7.62 -21.39
N ARG A 315 10.40 7.52 -20.59
CA ARG A 315 9.51 8.64 -20.24
C ARG A 315 9.93 9.31 -18.94
N SER A 316 11.15 9.10 -18.47
CA SER A 316 11.65 9.73 -17.24
C SER A 316 11.53 11.24 -17.32
N THR A 317 10.92 11.83 -16.28
CA THR A 317 10.82 13.27 -16.08
C THR A 317 11.75 13.70 -14.95
N GLN A 318 12.14 14.96 -14.96
CA GLN A 318 12.85 15.60 -13.88
C GLN A 318 12.05 16.85 -13.48
N GLU A 319 10.93 16.62 -12.78
CA GLU A 319 9.97 17.65 -12.41
C GLU A 319 9.50 17.43 -10.97
N HIS A 320 9.13 18.51 -10.31
CA HIS A 320 8.41 18.44 -9.04
C HIS A 320 7.03 17.84 -9.25
N GLN A 321 6.70 16.82 -8.47
CA GLN A 321 5.43 16.13 -8.57
C GLN A 321 4.88 15.79 -7.19
N LEU A 322 3.58 15.99 -7.03
CA LEU A 322 2.90 15.63 -5.81
C LEU A 322 2.92 14.12 -5.57
N SER A 323 3.27 13.75 -4.37
CA SER A 323 3.31 12.37 -3.89
C SER A 323 2.84 12.32 -2.45
N TYR A 324 2.47 11.15 -1.97
CA TYR A 324 2.01 10.95 -0.60
C TYR A 324 2.40 9.56 -0.11
N LEU A 325 2.38 9.41 1.20
CA LEU A 325 2.42 8.13 1.89
C LEU A 325 1.11 7.93 2.63
N SER A 326 0.61 6.72 2.63
CA SER A 326 -0.58 6.33 3.37
C SER A 326 -0.30 5.11 4.23
N PHE A 327 -0.98 5.04 5.37
CA PHE A 327 -0.71 4.04 6.39
C PHE A 327 -2.00 3.35 6.85
N ALA A 328 -1.86 2.10 7.25
CA ALA A 328 -2.89 1.31 7.90
C ALA A 328 -2.36 0.77 9.25
N PRO A 329 -3.21 0.60 10.24
CA PRO A 329 -4.59 1.07 10.34
C PRO A 329 -4.68 2.60 10.51
N PRO A 330 -5.88 3.19 10.38
CA PRO A 330 -6.07 4.66 10.42
C PRO A 330 -5.53 5.34 11.69
N GLU A 331 -5.55 4.64 12.83
CA GLU A 331 -5.02 5.16 14.10
C GLU A 331 -3.51 5.45 14.04
N LEU A 332 -2.76 4.71 13.23
CA LEU A 332 -1.32 4.95 13.01
C LEU A 332 -1.04 6.05 11.99
N SER A 333 -2.08 6.60 11.37
CA SER A 333 -1.99 7.84 10.58
C SER A 333 -2.00 9.11 11.44
N PHE A 334 -2.46 9.02 12.69
CA PHE A 334 -2.46 10.07 13.73
C PHE A 334 -3.01 11.41 13.25
N ASP A 335 -4.05 11.40 12.43
CA ASP A 335 -4.61 12.60 11.79
C ASP A 335 -3.60 13.46 11.00
N LYS A 336 -2.41 12.92 10.73
CA LYS A 336 -1.30 13.61 10.03
C LYS A 336 -1.02 13.03 8.64
N PHE A 337 -1.34 11.75 8.44
CA PHE A 337 -1.10 11.07 7.17
C PHE A 337 -2.41 10.58 6.56
N GLN A 338 -2.36 10.27 5.29
CA GLN A 338 -3.50 9.66 4.60
C GLN A 338 -3.70 8.22 5.09
N ALA A 339 -4.94 7.83 5.36
CA ALA A 339 -5.26 6.42 5.58
C ALA A 339 -5.05 5.62 4.28
N ASP A 340 -4.57 4.38 4.39
CA ASP A 340 -4.22 3.57 3.21
C ASP A 340 -5.42 3.36 2.28
N GLU A 341 -6.60 3.09 2.82
CA GLU A 341 -7.84 2.98 2.03
C GLU A 341 -8.08 4.22 1.16
N GLN A 342 -7.90 5.42 1.73
CA GLN A 342 -8.12 6.66 1.00
C GLN A 342 -7.15 6.82 -0.18
N GLY A 343 -5.90 6.35 -0.01
CA GLY A 343 -4.92 6.32 -1.10
C GLY A 343 -5.39 5.51 -2.31
N TRP A 344 -6.01 4.35 -2.06
CA TRP A 344 -6.61 3.50 -3.10
C TRP A 344 -7.85 4.15 -3.73
N LEU A 345 -8.77 4.67 -2.90
CA LEU A 345 -10.00 5.31 -3.38
C LEU A 345 -9.69 6.52 -4.28
N ASP A 346 -8.78 7.39 -3.84
CA ASP A 346 -8.38 8.57 -4.62
C ASP A 346 -7.70 8.17 -5.93
N THR A 347 -6.91 7.09 -5.93
CA THR A 347 -6.28 6.62 -7.17
C THR A 347 -7.31 6.11 -8.17
N ILE A 348 -8.30 5.33 -7.72
CA ILE A 348 -9.41 4.89 -8.57
C ILE A 348 -10.19 6.11 -9.08
N LYS A 349 -10.54 7.02 -8.19
CA LYS A 349 -11.35 8.22 -8.52
C LYS A 349 -10.61 9.28 -9.34
N SER A 350 -9.28 9.22 -9.42
CA SER A 350 -8.47 10.17 -10.21
C SER A 350 -8.55 9.94 -11.72
N VAL A 351 -9.18 8.86 -12.18
CA VAL A 351 -9.33 8.54 -13.60
C VAL A 351 -10.07 9.66 -14.35
N LYS A 352 -9.62 9.97 -15.55
CA LYS A 352 -10.28 10.94 -16.44
C LYS A 352 -11.55 10.34 -17.05
N PHE A 353 -12.41 11.20 -17.60
CA PHE A 353 -13.59 10.75 -18.34
C PHE A 353 -13.17 9.86 -19.52
N GLY A 354 -13.78 8.67 -19.64
CA GLY A 354 -13.41 7.65 -20.62
C GLY A 354 -12.04 6.99 -20.39
N GLY A 355 -11.38 7.29 -19.28
CA GLY A 355 -10.04 6.78 -18.96
C GLY A 355 -10.02 5.34 -18.46
N LEU A 356 -8.84 4.88 -18.02
CA LEU A 356 -8.58 3.49 -17.62
C LEU A 356 -7.92 3.42 -16.24
N VAL A 357 -8.58 2.72 -15.32
CA VAL A 357 -8.00 2.29 -14.04
C VAL A 357 -7.51 0.86 -14.16
N ARG A 358 -6.33 0.59 -13.63
CA ARG A 358 -5.71 -0.74 -13.55
C ARG A 358 -5.44 -1.08 -12.10
N ILE A 359 -5.87 -2.25 -11.64
CA ILE A 359 -5.71 -2.74 -10.27
C ILE A 359 -5.11 -4.13 -10.32
N SER A 360 -4.03 -4.37 -9.59
CA SER A 360 -3.46 -5.70 -9.37
C SER A 360 -3.44 -6.00 -7.89
N THR A 361 -3.90 -7.19 -7.51
CA THR A 361 -3.94 -7.63 -6.12
C THR A 361 -3.83 -9.14 -6.02
N MET A 362 -3.35 -9.61 -4.86
CA MET A 362 -3.41 -11.04 -4.52
C MET A 362 -4.85 -11.44 -4.18
N ASP A 363 -5.48 -10.74 -3.23
CA ASP A 363 -6.81 -11.06 -2.73
C ASP A 363 -7.77 -9.88 -2.96
N TRP A 364 -9.05 -10.23 -3.13
CA TRP A 364 -10.16 -9.28 -3.24
C TRP A 364 -11.36 -9.77 -2.47
N LEU A 365 -11.74 -9.08 -1.40
CA LEU A 365 -12.98 -9.36 -0.68
C LEU A 365 -13.69 -8.06 -0.31
N GLY A 366 -14.99 -7.96 -0.56
CA GLY A 366 -15.83 -6.87 -0.09
C GLY A 366 -16.25 -7.03 1.38
N GLN A 367 -15.42 -7.69 2.18
CA GLN A 367 -15.67 -7.95 3.61
C GLN A 367 -14.37 -8.23 4.36
N SER A 368 -14.47 -8.31 5.70
CA SER A 368 -13.40 -8.85 6.54
C SER A 368 -13.23 -10.36 6.37
N GLN A 369 -12.01 -10.85 6.57
CA GLN A 369 -11.63 -12.27 6.54
C GLN A 369 -11.24 -12.79 7.92
N TYR A 370 -10.57 -11.98 8.72
CA TYR A 370 -9.92 -12.39 9.97
C TYR A 370 -10.59 -11.80 11.21
N ALA A 371 -11.49 -10.85 11.05
CA ALA A 371 -12.26 -10.30 12.16
C ALA A 371 -13.25 -11.36 12.72
N THR A 372 -13.51 -11.30 14.02
CA THR A 372 -14.42 -12.23 14.70
C THR A 372 -15.84 -12.23 14.10
N GLN A 373 -16.27 -11.11 13.56
CA GLN A 373 -17.52 -10.97 12.84
C GLN A 373 -17.28 -10.41 11.45
N THR A 374 -18.11 -10.84 10.49
CA THR A 374 -18.02 -10.33 9.13
C THR A 374 -18.40 -8.85 9.09
N VAL A 375 -17.46 -8.03 8.64
CA VAL A 375 -17.65 -6.61 8.33
C VAL A 375 -17.81 -6.47 6.82
N PHE A 376 -18.96 -6.01 6.36
CA PHE A 376 -19.17 -5.70 4.95
C PHE A 376 -18.40 -4.41 4.57
N TRP A 377 -17.64 -4.47 3.48
CA TRP A 377 -16.75 -3.38 3.07
C TRP A 377 -16.93 -3.03 1.58
N PRO A 378 -17.83 -2.09 1.29
CA PRO A 378 -18.13 -1.73 -0.09
C PRO A 378 -17.22 -0.66 -0.69
N SER A 379 -16.29 -0.07 0.05
CA SER A 379 -15.57 1.17 -0.34
C SER A 379 -14.94 1.10 -1.73
N LEU A 380 -14.12 0.08 -2.01
CA LEU A 380 -13.50 -0.07 -3.32
C LEU A 380 -14.51 -0.38 -4.42
N SER A 381 -15.46 -1.26 -4.14
CA SER A 381 -16.53 -1.61 -5.11
C SER A 381 -17.39 -0.40 -5.45
N SER A 382 -17.69 0.43 -4.46
CA SER A 382 -18.42 1.69 -4.65
C SER A 382 -17.63 2.70 -5.48
N ALA A 383 -16.34 2.86 -5.22
CA ALA A 383 -15.47 3.75 -6.00
C ALA A 383 -15.35 3.29 -7.46
N ILE A 384 -15.26 1.98 -7.70
CA ILE A 384 -15.26 1.41 -9.05
C ILE A 384 -16.58 1.71 -9.75
N SER A 385 -17.71 1.44 -9.10
CA SER A 385 -19.03 1.74 -9.64
C SER A 385 -19.17 3.23 -9.94
N GLU A 386 -18.78 4.10 -9.02
CA GLU A 386 -18.81 5.57 -9.21
C GLU A 386 -18.11 5.98 -10.52
N VAL A 387 -16.88 5.53 -10.75
CA VAL A 387 -16.13 5.95 -11.96
C VAL A 387 -16.66 5.34 -13.25
N ILE A 388 -17.23 4.14 -13.19
CA ILE A 388 -17.89 3.52 -14.34
C ILE A 388 -19.10 4.35 -14.78
N PHE A 389 -19.98 4.68 -13.83
CA PHE A 389 -21.22 5.40 -14.14
C PHE A 389 -20.99 6.90 -14.39
N SER A 390 -20.16 7.57 -13.58
CA SER A 390 -19.99 9.02 -13.63
C SER A 390 -18.93 9.48 -14.64
N LYS A 391 -17.94 8.63 -14.94
CA LYS A 391 -16.81 8.98 -15.81
C LYS A 391 -16.69 8.12 -17.06
N ASN A 392 -17.62 7.20 -17.30
CA ASN A 392 -17.52 6.22 -18.40
C ASN A 392 -16.15 5.50 -18.42
N ALA A 393 -15.53 5.33 -17.26
CA ALA A 393 -14.20 4.75 -17.15
C ALA A 393 -14.22 3.24 -17.37
N THR A 394 -13.13 2.71 -17.88
CA THR A 394 -12.86 1.27 -17.84
C THR A 394 -12.04 0.95 -16.59
N VAL A 395 -12.43 -0.08 -15.85
CA VAL A 395 -11.64 -0.59 -14.72
C VAL A 395 -11.20 -2.02 -15.01
N ARG A 396 -9.88 -2.24 -15.05
CA ARG A 396 -9.26 -3.56 -15.23
C ARG A 396 -8.71 -4.06 -13.91
N ILE A 397 -9.06 -5.28 -13.53
CA ILE A 397 -8.62 -5.89 -12.28
C ILE A 397 -7.92 -7.21 -12.57
N LEU A 398 -6.68 -7.35 -12.10
CA LEU A 398 -5.94 -8.62 -12.03
C LEU A 398 -5.96 -9.14 -10.61
N VAL A 399 -6.49 -10.33 -10.40
CA VAL A 399 -6.52 -11.00 -9.10
C VAL A 399 -5.76 -12.32 -9.21
N ALA A 400 -4.92 -12.63 -8.22
CA ALA A 400 -4.21 -13.91 -8.22
C ALA A 400 -5.19 -15.08 -8.13
N TYR A 401 -4.90 -16.13 -8.89
CA TYR A 401 -5.54 -17.44 -8.73
C TYR A 401 -4.45 -18.48 -8.46
N TRP A 402 -4.49 -19.09 -7.27
CA TRP A 402 -3.43 -19.96 -6.79
C TRP A 402 -3.96 -20.98 -5.77
N THR A 403 -3.11 -21.84 -5.21
CA THR A 403 -3.50 -22.93 -4.31
C THR A 403 -4.32 -22.46 -3.10
N HIS A 404 -4.00 -21.30 -2.54
CA HIS A 404 -4.70 -20.75 -1.38
C HIS A 404 -5.72 -19.65 -1.74
N PHE A 405 -6.27 -19.70 -2.94
CA PHE A 405 -7.31 -18.77 -3.39
C PHE A 405 -8.54 -18.79 -2.48
N ILE A 406 -8.98 -17.63 -2.02
CA ILE A 406 -10.14 -17.50 -1.13
C ILE A 406 -11.44 -17.70 -1.95
N PRO A 407 -12.24 -18.73 -1.71
CA PRO A 407 -13.39 -19.07 -2.56
C PRO A 407 -14.42 -17.95 -2.73
N ASN A 408 -14.64 -17.13 -1.67
CA ASN A 408 -15.60 -16.03 -1.75
C ASN A 408 -15.14 -14.88 -2.66
N THR A 409 -13.84 -14.79 -2.99
CA THR A 409 -13.31 -13.80 -3.93
C THR A 409 -14.07 -13.81 -5.25
N GLU A 410 -14.33 -14.98 -5.80
CA GLU A 410 -15.03 -15.12 -7.09
C GLU A 410 -16.43 -14.47 -7.06
N LYS A 411 -17.17 -14.62 -5.96
CA LYS A 411 -18.51 -14.03 -5.81
C LYS A 411 -18.45 -12.51 -5.84
N TYR A 412 -17.48 -11.90 -5.16
CA TYR A 412 -17.28 -10.46 -5.17
C TYR A 412 -16.84 -9.93 -6.54
N LEU A 413 -15.94 -10.64 -7.23
CA LEU A 413 -15.52 -10.28 -8.58
C LEU A 413 -16.69 -10.35 -9.57
N LYS A 414 -17.51 -11.40 -9.50
CA LYS A 414 -18.71 -11.54 -10.34
C LYS A 414 -19.75 -10.45 -10.04
N SER A 415 -19.89 -10.02 -8.78
CA SER A 415 -20.78 -8.92 -8.43
C SER A 415 -20.34 -7.58 -9.05
N LEU A 416 -19.04 -7.34 -9.17
CA LEU A 416 -18.51 -6.17 -9.88
C LEU A 416 -18.83 -6.23 -11.38
N LEU A 417 -18.69 -7.40 -12.00
CA LEU A 417 -19.01 -7.58 -13.43
C LEU A 417 -20.49 -7.31 -13.72
N TYR A 418 -21.37 -7.45 -12.74
CA TYR A 418 -22.78 -7.14 -12.89
C TYR A 418 -23.02 -5.65 -13.19
N SER A 419 -22.13 -4.77 -12.78
CA SER A 419 -22.16 -3.34 -13.13
C SER A 419 -22.18 -3.09 -14.64
N ASN A 420 -21.59 -3.99 -15.44
CA ASN A 420 -21.61 -3.88 -16.91
C ASN A 420 -23.02 -4.04 -17.50
N ILE A 421 -23.90 -4.78 -16.82
CA ILE A 421 -25.30 -4.96 -17.25
C ILE A 421 -26.09 -3.69 -16.93
N LEU A 422 -25.75 -3.03 -15.82
CA LEU A 422 -26.44 -1.82 -15.37
C LEU A 422 -25.95 -0.58 -16.11
N CYS A 423 -24.67 -0.52 -16.47
CA CYS A 423 -24.05 0.58 -17.23
C CYS A 423 -24.21 0.34 -18.74
N THR A 424 -25.40 0.60 -19.24
CA THR A 424 -25.71 0.45 -20.67
C THR A 424 -26.24 1.78 -21.24
N SER A 425 -25.89 2.08 -22.49
CA SER A 425 -26.42 3.23 -23.18
C SER A 425 -27.85 2.97 -23.67
N SER A 426 -28.73 3.91 -23.38
CA SER A 426 -30.11 3.97 -23.87
C SER A 426 -30.44 5.37 -24.30
N SER A 427 -31.66 5.61 -24.82
CA SER A 427 -32.15 6.96 -25.16
C SER A 427 -32.13 7.94 -23.98
N TYR A 428 -32.10 7.43 -22.74
CA TYR A 428 -32.16 8.23 -21.52
C TYR A 428 -30.90 8.12 -20.66
N ASN A 429 -29.97 7.21 -20.99
CA ASN A 429 -28.76 6.96 -20.21
C ASN A 429 -27.56 6.72 -21.15
N HIS A 430 -26.47 7.44 -20.91
CA HIS A 430 -25.25 7.38 -21.73
C HIS A 430 -24.09 6.77 -20.93
N CYS A 431 -24.29 5.60 -20.31
CA CYS A 431 -23.25 4.89 -19.59
C CYS A 431 -22.50 3.93 -20.52
N ASN A 432 -21.19 4.16 -20.70
CA ASN A 432 -20.29 3.34 -21.50
C ASN A 432 -19.06 2.83 -20.70
N GLY A 433 -19.09 3.01 -19.39
CA GLY A 433 -18.05 2.48 -18.52
C GLY A 433 -18.15 0.97 -18.37
N LYS A 434 -17.06 0.31 -17.99
CA LYS A 434 -17.05 -1.14 -17.81
C LYS A 434 -16.00 -1.62 -16.82
N VAL A 435 -16.24 -2.81 -16.26
CA VAL A 435 -15.27 -3.58 -15.50
C VAL A 435 -14.80 -4.77 -16.32
N GLU A 436 -13.50 -4.98 -16.38
CA GLU A 436 -12.86 -6.16 -16.96
C GLU A 436 -12.01 -6.82 -15.88
N ILE A 437 -12.23 -8.11 -15.63
CA ILE A 437 -11.52 -8.84 -14.56
C ILE A 437 -10.86 -10.08 -15.14
N LYS A 438 -9.60 -10.29 -14.78
CA LYS A 438 -8.88 -11.52 -15.11
C LYS A 438 -8.22 -12.11 -13.87
N TYR A 439 -8.18 -13.43 -13.82
CA TYR A 439 -7.27 -14.12 -12.94
C TYR A 439 -5.86 -14.08 -13.52
N TYR A 440 -4.87 -13.84 -12.67
CA TYR A 440 -3.45 -14.03 -12.97
C TYR A 440 -3.03 -15.39 -12.43
N ILE A 441 -2.62 -16.27 -13.33
CA ILE A 441 -2.30 -17.67 -13.03
C ILE A 441 -0.83 -17.92 -13.35
N VAL A 442 -0.01 -18.05 -12.31
CA VAL A 442 1.40 -18.39 -12.49
C VAL A 442 1.50 -19.89 -12.81
N PRO A 443 2.21 -20.31 -13.87
CA PRO A 443 2.35 -21.72 -14.23
C PRO A 443 2.84 -22.58 -13.05
N GLY A 444 2.21 -23.72 -12.82
CA GLY A 444 2.54 -24.62 -11.71
C GLY A 444 1.92 -24.23 -10.36
N TYR A 445 0.98 -23.30 -10.32
CA TYR A 445 0.32 -22.85 -9.09
C TYR A 445 -0.35 -24.00 -8.31
N ASN A 446 -0.84 -25.01 -8.97
CA ASN A 446 -1.51 -26.20 -8.41
C ASN A 446 -0.57 -27.39 -8.17
N GLU A 447 0.74 -27.19 -8.37
CA GLU A 447 1.79 -28.17 -8.14
C GLU A 447 2.72 -27.73 -7.00
N THR A 448 2.19 -26.95 -6.04
CA THR A 448 2.94 -26.40 -4.92
C THR A 448 2.73 -27.19 -3.64
N GLY A 449 3.79 -27.32 -2.85
CA GLY A 449 3.80 -28.04 -1.59
C GLY A 449 5.17 -28.66 -1.27
N PRO A 450 5.29 -29.51 -0.22
CA PRO A 450 6.50 -30.29 0.04
C PRO A 450 6.86 -31.16 -1.17
N ALA A 451 8.15 -31.38 -1.42
CA ALA A 451 8.64 -32.13 -2.58
C ALA A 451 8.00 -33.54 -2.69
N LEU A 452 7.80 -34.21 -1.53
CA LEU A 452 7.09 -35.47 -1.42
C LEU A 452 6.06 -35.34 -0.30
N ALA A 453 4.78 -35.30 -0.66
CA ALA A 453 3.74 -35.48 0.34
C ALA A 453 3.79 -36.95 0.82
N GLN A 454 3.69 -37.16 2.15
CA GLN A 454 3.69 -38.51 2.72
C GLN A 454 2.58 -39.36 2.07
N GLY A 455 2.97 -40.40 1.31
CA GLY A 455 2.04 -41.30 0.62
C GLY A 455 1.59 -40.88 -0.79
N ALA A 456 2.14 -39.78 -1.35
CA ALA A 456 1.85 -39.39 -2.74
C ALA A 456 2.74 -40.16 -3.73
N ALA A 457 2.15 -40.58 -4.84
CA ALA A 457 2.86 -41.27 -5.95
C ALA A 457 3.76 -40.30 -6.74
N THR A 458 3.46 -39.00 -6.70
CA THR A 458 4.22 -37.92 -7.37
C THR A 458 4.39 -36.73 -6.42
N GLY A 459 5.61 -36.18 -6.34
CA GLY A 459 5.89 -35.00 -5.54
C GLY A 459 5.37 -33.72 -6.18
N ASN A 460 5.30 -32.66 -5.39
CA ASN A 460 5.03 -31.33 -5.90
C ASN A 460 6.24 -30.81 -6.70
N ARG A 461 5.97 -30.00 -7.70
CA ARG A 461 6.97 -29.43 -8.59
C ARG A 461 7.63 -28.17 -8.03
N TYR A 462 6.92 -27.44 -7.20
CA TYR A 462 7.34 -26.17 -6.60
C TYR A 462 7.10 -26.14 -5.10
N PRO A 463 7.91 -25.40 -4.33
CA PRO A 463 7.69 -25.20 -2.89
C PRO A 463 6.33 -24.55 -2.60
N ASP A 464 5.82 -24.81 -1.40
CA ASP A 464 4.56 -24.19 -0.95
C ASP A 464 4.68 -22.67 -0.84
N PHE A 465 3.54 -21.96 -0.92
CA PHE A 465 3.47 -20.49 -0.92
C PHE A 465 4.28 -19.83 -2.06
N THR A 466 4.35 -20.48 -3.20
CA THR A 466 4.95 -19.97 -4.44
C THR A 466 3.91 -19.86 -5.56
N ARG A 467 4.33 -19.43 -6.73
CA ARG A 467 3.53 -19.43 -7.97
C ARG A 467 2.24 -18.59 -7.86
N VAL A 468 2.38 -17.37 -7.30
CA VAL A 468 1.26 -16.45 -7.08
C VAL A 468 1.63 -15.03 -7.53
N ASN A 469 0.64 -14.26 -7.98
CA ASN A 469 0.76 -12.80 -8.13
C ASN A 469 0.47 -12.13 -6.78
N HIS A 470 1.48 -11.51 -6.20
CA HIS A 470 1.41 -10.88 -4.88
C HIS A 470 1.57 -9.36 -4.93
N GLY A 471 1.68 -8.77 -6.13
CA GLY A 471 1.72 -7.31 -6.30
C GLY A 471 0.40 -6.66 -5.88
N LYS A 472 0.48 -5.52 -5.16
CA LYS A 472 -0.66 -4.74 -4.71
C LYS A 472 -0.50 -3.30 -5.15
N TYR A 473 -1.19 -2.94 -6.22
CA TYR A 473 -1.13 -1.57 -6.75
C TYR A 473 -2.36 -1.20 -7.57
N ALA A 474 -2.60 0.09 -7.65
CA ALA A 474 -3.56 0.67 -8.57
C ALA A 474 -2.90 1.79 -9.37
N VAL A 475 -3.31 1.96 -10.63
CA VAL A 475 -2.89 3.09 -11.46
C VAL A 475 -4.00 3.52 -12.40
N SER A 476 -4.31 4.80 -12.37
CA SER A 476 -5.18 5.46 -13.35
C SER A 476 -4.35 6.07 -14.48
N ASP A 477 -4.95 6.91 -15.28
CA ASP A 477 -4.26 7.78 -16.26
C ASP A 477 -3.64 9.04 -15.62
N ALA A 478 -3.81 9.24 -14.32
CA ALA A 478 -3.34 10.42 -13.62
C ALA A 478 -2.48 10.11 -12.37
N ARG A 479 -2.71 8.99 -11.71
CA ARG A 479 -2.14 8.71 -10.39
C ARG A 479 -1.81 7.22 -10.22
N ALA A 480 -0.74 6.94 -9.49
CA ALA A 480 -0.33 5.59 -9.08
C ALA A 480 -0.42 5.45 -7.56
N ASN A 481 -0.70 4.23 -7.09
CA ASN A 481 -0.61 3.81 -5.68
C ASN A 481 0.00 2.41 -5.62
N ILE A 482 1.07 2.23 -4.85
CA ILE A 482 1.80 0.98 -4.68
C ILE A 482 1.87 0.68 -3.19
N GLY A 483 1.39 -0.48 -2.76
CA GLY A 483 1.25 -0.75 -1.35
C GLY A 483 1.53 -2.19 -0.92
N THR A 484 1.34 -2.41 0.37
CA THR A 484 1.55 -3.70 1.03
C THR A 484 0.24 -4.43 1.33
N SER A 485 -0.92 -3.74 1.24
CA SER A 485 -2.22 -4.23 1.69
C SER A 485 -2.93 -5.06 0.63
N ASN A 486 -3.36 -6.28 0.96
CA ASN A 486 -4.35 -7.01 0.16
C ASN A 486 -5.70 -6.26 0.21
N LEU A 487 -6.52 -6.42 -0.83
CA LEU A 487 -7.79 -5.68 -0.92
C LEU A 487 -8.91 -6.42 -0.15
N ILE A 488 -8.73 -6.47 1.16
CA ILE A 488 -9.63 -7.04 2.17
C ILE A 488 -9.70 -6.03 3.33
N TRP A 489 -10.86 -5.86 3.96
CA TRP A 489 -11.09 -4.91 5.04
C TRP A 489 -9.99 -4.94 6.13
N ASP A 490 -9.59 -6.12 6.56
CA ASP A 490 -8.62 -6.31 7.66
C ASP A 490 -7.27 -5.63 7.41
N TYR A 491 -6.84 -5.56 6.13
CA TYR A 491 -5.56 -4.95 5.79
C TYR A 491 -5.57 -3.43 5.91
N PHE A 492 -6.75 -2.82 5.91
CA PHE A 492 -6.91 -1.37 6.05
C PHE A 492 -7.22 -0.93 7.47
N TYR A 493 -7.76 -1.83 8.32
CA TYR A 493 -8.30 -1.46 9.63
C TYR A 493 -7.67 -2.17 10.82
N THR A 494 -7.05 -3.32 10.64
CA THR A 494 -6.47 -4.10 11.74
C THR A 494 -5.04 -4.58 11.46
N THR A 495 -4.48 -4.27 10.31
CA THR A 495 -3.16 -4.76 9.86
C THR A 495 -2.25 -3.58 9.54
N ALA A 496 -0.97 -3.67 9.94
CA ALA A 496 0.00 -2.63 9.62
C ALA A 496 0.39 -2.69 8.15
N GLY A 497 0.12 -1.60 7.43
CA GLY A 497 0.38 -1.46 5.99
C GLY A 497 0.89 -0.08 5.61
N VAL A 498 1.58 -0.01 4.48
CA VAL A 498 2.13 1.23 3.91
C VAL A 498 1.88 1.25 2.41
N SER A 499 1.45 2.38 1.88
CA SER A 499 1.41 2.63 0.45
C SER A 499 2.10 3.96 0.10
N PHE A 500 2.70 3.98 -1.08
CA PHE A 500 3.20 5.19 -1.73
C PHE A 500 2.32 5.52 -2.92
N GLY A 501 1.89 6.78 -3.02
CA GLY A 501 1.13 7.27 -4.15
C GLY A 501 1.76 8.52 -4.79
N THR A 502 1.57 8.69 -6.12
CA THR A 502 2.18 9.79 -6.85
C THR A 502 1.42 10.17 -8.11
N TYR A 503 1.54 11.43 -8.47
CA TYR A 503 1.13 11.99 -9.76
C TYR A 503 2.31 12.10 -10.75
N ASN A 504 3.50 11.56 -10.43
CA ASN A 504 4.64 11.59 -11.33
C ASN A 504 4.33 10.83 -12.64
N PRO A 505 4.33 11.49 -13.80
CA PRO A 505 3.87 10.89 -15.06
C PRO A 505 4.77 9.74 -15.53
N ALA A 506 6.05 9.73 -15.18
CA ALA A 506 6.96 8.65 -15.54
C ALA A 506 6.67 7.39 -14.73
N ILE A 507 6.47 7.52 -13.40
CA ILE A 507 6.10 6.39 -12.52
C ILE A 507 4.72 5.85 -12.92
N VAL A 508 3.73 6.75 -13.15
CA VAL A 508 2.39 6.37 -13.61
C VAL A 508 2.47 5.57 -14.91
N ALA A 509 3.18 6.08 -15.91
CA ALA A 509 3.30 5.41 -17.22
C ALA A 509 4.05 4.06 -17.11
N GLN A 510 5.12 4.00 -16.33
CA GLN A 510 5.86 2.75 -16.14
C GLN A 510 5.02 1.68 -15.42
N LEU A 511 4.21 2.09 -14.43
CA LEU A 511 3.32 1.16 -13.74
C LEU A 511 2.18 0.67 -14.63
N GLN A 512 1.66 1.53 -15.52
CA GLN A 512 0.71 1.12 -16.57
C GLN A 512 1.36 0.09 -17.50
N ASP A 513 2.61 0.30 -17.93
CA ASP A 513 3.34 -0.64 -18.79
C ASP A 513 3.56 -2.00 -18.10
N VAL A 514 3.81 -2.01 -16.77
CA VAL A 514 3.93 -3.24 -15.97
C VAL A 514 2.60 -3.97 -15.92
N PHE A 515 1.51 -3.26 -15.62
CA PHE A 515 0.19 -3.87 -15.60
C PHE A 515 -0.21 -4.43 -16.97
N ASP A 516 0.01 -3.66 -18.04
CA ASP A 516 -0.37 -4.07 -19.39
C ASP A 516 0.50 -5.26 -19.88
N ALA A 517 1.77 -5.37 -19.44
CA ALA A 517 2.59 -6.55 -19.66
C ALA A 517 1.98 -7.81 -19.01
N ASP A 518 1.48 -7.67 -17.79
CA ASP A 518 0.78 -8.74 -17.07
C ASP A 518 -0.59 -9.05 -17.71
N TRP A 519 -1.39 -8.03 -18.01
CA TRP A 519 -2.76 -8.15 -18.53
C TRP A 519 -2.86 -8.84 -19.89
N PHE A 520 -1.91 -8.57 -20.77
CA PHE A 520 -1.85 -9.13 -22.12
C PHE A 520 -0.97 -10.37 -22.23
N SER A 521 -0.43 -10.86 -21.10
CA SER A 521 0.36 -12.09 -21.09
C SER A 521 -0.53 -13.32 -21.23
N PRO A 522 0.04 -14.47 -21.64
CA PRO A 522 -0.69 -15.75 -21.67
C PRO A 522 -1.04 -16.28 -20.29
N TYR A 523 -0.59 -15.61 -19.22
CA TYR A 523 -0.80 -16.00 -17.83
C TYR A 523 -2.08 -15.42 -17.23
N THR A 524 -2.99 -14.89 -18.05
CA THR A 524 -4.24 -14.30 -17.57
C THR A 524 -5.46 -14.95 -18.20
N VAL A 525 -6.50 -15.18 -17.39
CA VAL A 525 -7.77 -15.80 -17.82
C VAL A 525 -8.93 -14.90 -17.39
N PRO A 526 -9.86 -14.52 -18.30
CA PRO A 526 -11.03 -13.72 -17.95
C PRO A 526 -11.91 -14.40 -16.89
N VAL A 527 -12.36 -13.61 -15.90
CA VAL A 527 -13.43 -14.04 -14.99
C VAL A 527 -14.76 -13.97 -15.73
N LYS A 528 -15.47 -15.10 -15.78
CA LYS A 528 -16.79 -15.17 -16.43
C LYS A 528 -17.85 -14.50 -15.55
N PRO A 529 -18.77 -13.71 -16.12
CA PRO A 529 -19.94 -13.20 -15.38
C PRO A 529 -20.78 -14.35 -14.78
N LEU A 530 -21.66 -14.01 -13.84
CA LEU A 530 -22.72 -14.91 -13.44
C LEU A 530 -23.59 -15.19 -14.68
N GLU A 531 -23.79 -16.46 -15.00
CA GLU A 531 -24.80 -16.83 -16.00
C GLU A 531 -26.17 -16.43 -15.43
N ALA A 532 -26.94 -15.68 -16.19
CA ALA A 532 -28.34 -15.44 -15.83
C ALA A 532 -29.00 -16.83 -15.81
N SER A 533 -29.52 -17.25 -14.65
CA SER A 533 -30.35 -18.44 -14.58
C SER A 533 -31.53 -18.20 -15.54
N ALA A 534 -31.61 -19.01 -16.58
CA ALA A 534 -32.70 -18.99 -17.55
C ALA A 534 -34.06 -19.21 -16.88
#